data_c656ac617d4405ee71116e067406f3b7
#
_entry.id   c656ac617d4405ee71116e067406f3b7
#
_cell.length_a   1.000
_cell.length_b   1.000
_cell.length_c   1.000
_cell.angle_alpha   90.00
_cell.angle_beta   90.00
_cell.angle_gamma   90.00
#
_symmetry.space_group_name_H-M   'P 1'
#
loop_
_entity.id
_entity.type
_entity.pdbx_description
1 polymer ?
#
loop_
_entity_poly.entity_id
_entity_poly.type
_entity_poly.pdbx_seq_one_letter_code
_entity_poly.pdbx_strand_id
1 'polypeptide(L)'
;MSEKMYPIPFKSLMNWVITEYAGCGDVFGVHKQYHATGKSLPIFGERIETPFGPAAGPNGQLAQNIIAAYAAGARFFEVKTVQKMDGADLAACVPRPCILANDEGYNQEWSTELTVPQAMDEYIKAWCALKVLSKVYGFGDPDGFVFNMSVGYDLEGIKGEKVNTYIDGMMDASRTAIFGECKEVLKELFPQETAFIDAISPRVSRSVTVSTLHGCPPDEIERIASYLISEKHLHTFVKCNPTILGYQTARRTLDSMGYDYIVFDEHHFNEDLQWADAVPMFERLQALADSCGL
;
A
#
# COMPACT_ATOMS: atom_id res chain seq x y z
N MET A 1 -26.71 -7.36 0.89
CA MET A 1 -25.95 -7.75 -0.34
C MET A 1 -24.70 -6.90 -0.37
N SER A 2 -23.56 -7.53 -0.64
CA SER A 2 -22.29 -6.82 -0.77
C SER A 2 -22.24 -6.12 -2.13
N GLU A 3 -21.92 -4.83 -2.17
CA GLU A 3 -21.79 -4.10 -3.41
C GLU A 3 -20.38 -4.27 -3.99
N LYS A 4 -20.28 -4.32 -5.32
CA LYS A 4 -18.98 -4.45 -5.99
C LYS A 4 -18.30 -3.09 -6.08
N MET A 5 -16.99 -3.07 -5.86
CA MET A 5 -16.14 -1.94 -6.17
C MET A 5 -15.75 -1.97 -7.65
N TYR A 6 -15.89 -0.84 -8.33
CA TYR A 6 -15.58 -0.71 -9.75
C TYR A 6 -14.45 0.29 -9.96
N PRO A 7 -13.29 -0.16 -10.47
CA PRO A 7 -12.22 0.73 -10.88
C PRO A 7 -12.65 1.72 -11.96
N ILE A 8 -12.24 2.97 -11.83
CA ILE A 8 -12.48 3.99 -12.86
C ILE A 8 -11.50 3.76 -14.01
N PRO A 9 -11.94 3.74 -15.29
CA PRO A 9 -11.01 3.67 -16.42
C PRO A 9 -9.99 4.81 -16.39
N PHE A 10 -8.72 4.51 -16.70
CA PHE A 10 -7.63 5.46 -16.49
C PHE A 10 -7.83 6.80 -17.21
N LYS A 11 -8.30 6.79 -18.46
CA LYS A 11 -8.59 8.02 -19.20
C LYS A 11 -9.67 8.86 -18.52
N SER A 12 -10.70 8.23 -17.99
CA SER A 12 -11.78 8.94 -17.26
C SER A 12 -11.26 9.53 -15.95
N LEU A 13 -10.41 8.78 -15.23
CA LEU A 13 -9.76 9.23 -14.00
C LEU A 13 -8.90 10.48 -14.26
N MET A 14 -8.04 10.43 -15.27
CA MET A 14 -7.17 11.55 -15.62
C MET A 14 -7.95 12.77 -16.12
N ASN A 15 -8.98 12.58 -16.95
CA ASN A 15 -9.85 13.68 -17.38
C ASN A 15 -10.57 14.34 -16.19
N TRP A 16 -10.97 13.55 -15.19
CA TRP A 16 -11.58 14.11 -13.98
C TRP A 16 -10.60 15.01 -13.24
N VAL A 17 -9.39 14.52 -12.93
CA VAL A 17 -8.35 15.34 -12.29
C VAL A 17 -8.08 16.63 -13.06
N ILE A 18 -7.88 16.53 -14.38
CA ILE A 18 -7.56 17.68 -15.24
C ILE A 18 -8.70 18.71 -15.21
N THR A 19 -9.95 18.25 -15.33
CA THR A 19 -11.13 19.14 -15.38
C THR A 19 -11.35 19.81 -14.03
N GLU A 20 -11.26 19.05 -12.93
CA GLU A 20 -11.43 19.59 -11.57
C GLU A 20 -10.34 20.59 -11.24
N TYR A 21 -9.09 20.27 -11.52
CA TYR A 21 -7.96 21.17 -11.27
C TYR A 21 -8.05 22.46 -12.10
N ALA A 22 -8.42 22.37 -13.37
CA ALA A 22 -8.61 23.55 -14.23
C ALA A 22 -9.81 24.39 -13.81
N GLY A 23 -10.87 23.79 -13.27
CA GLY A 23 -12.11 24.46 -12.89
C GLY A 23 -12.06 25.15 -11.53
N CYS A 24 -11.52 24.51 -10.52
CA CYS A 24 -11.50 25.01 -9.14
C CYS A 24 -10.14 24.89 -8.44
N GLY A 25 -9.14 24.30 -9.08
CA GLY A 25 -7.82 24.11 -8.48
C GLY A 25 -7.75 22.90 -7.53
N ASP A 26 -8.76 22.06 -7.49
CA ASP A 26 -8.85 20.92 -6.58
C ASP A 26 -8.35 19.62 -7.24
N VAL A 27 -7.99 18.65 -6.42
CA VAL A 27 -7.69 17.29 -6.85
C VAL A 27 -8.48 16.33 -5.96
N PHE A 28 -9.57 15.78 -6.47
CA PHE A 28 -10.51 14.91 -5.74
C PHE A 28 -10.91 15.52 -4.38
N GLY A 29 -11.32 16.80 -4.38
CA GLY A 29 -11.73 17.54 -3.20
C GLY A 29 -10.58 18.01 -2.29
N VAL A 30 -9.34 17.78 -2.66
CA VAL A 30 -8.19 18.37 -1.95
C VAL A 30 -8.02 19.82 -2.41
N HIS A 31 -8.46 20.78 -1.56
CA HIS A 31 -8.45 22.21 -1.85
C HIS A 31 -7.08 22.89 -1.67
N LYS A 32 -6.21 22.30 -0.86
CA LYS A 32 -4.85 22.79 -0.62
C LYS A 32 -3.86 21.68 -0.92
N GLN A 33 -3.28 21.74 -2.10
CA GLN A 33 -2.27 20.77 -2.47
C GLN A 33 -0.96 21.07 -1.75
N TYR A 34 -0.26 20.00 -1.38
CA TYR A 34 1.10 20.11 -0.90
C TYR A 34 2.06 20.36 -2.07
N HIS A 35 2.94 21.32 -1.92
CA HIS A 35 4.05 21.55 -2.83
C HIS A 35 5.36 21.26 -2.11
N ALA A 36 6.25 20.50 -2.74
CA ALA A 36 7.50 20.11 -2.16
C ALA A 36 8.38 21.33 -1.78
N THR A 37 9.00 21.23 -0.61
CA THR A 37 9.87 22.28 -0.07
C THR A 37 11.35 22.10 -0.43
N GLY A 38 11.69 21.13 -1.28
CA GLY A 38 13.06 20.73 -1.60
C GLY A 38 13.73 19.84 -0.54
N LYS A 39 13.04 19.50 0.55
CA LYS A 39 13.52 18.54 1.55
C LYS A 39 13.15 17.14 1.11
N SER A 40 14.02 16.17 1.42
CA SER A 40 13.73 14.76 1.21
C SER A 40 14.47 13.89 2.23
N LEU A 41 13.95 12.69 2.44
CA LEU A 41 14.53 11.65 3.29
C LEU A 41 14.87 10.44 2.42
N PRO A 42 16.03 9.82 2.60
CA PRO A 42 16.38 8.58 1.91
C PRO A 42 15.59 7.40 2.49
N ILE A 43 15.12 6.50 1.63
CA ILE A 43 14.49 5.25 2.00
C ILE A 43 14.73 4.22 0.88
N PHE A 44 15.29 3.05 1.21
CA PHE A 44 15.48 1.93 0.25
C PHE A 44 16.21 2.31 -1.06
N GLY A 45 17.19 3.19 -0.98
CA GLY A 45 17.88 3.71 -2.17
C GLY A 45 17.04 4.67 -3.02
N GLU A 46 15.86 5.05 -2.54
CA GLU A 46 14.95 6.05 -3.10
C GLU A 46 14.86 7.25 -2.14
N ARG A 47 13.92 8.14 -2.38
CA ARG A 47 13.68 9.29 -1.49
C ARG A 47 12.20 9.61 -1.38
N ILE A 48 11.81 10.19 -0.25
CA ILE A 48 10.47 10.71 -0.03
C ILE A 48 10.54 12.16 0.45
N GLU A 49 9.65 13.00 -0.05
CA GLU A 49 9.62 14.43 0.31
C GLU A 49 8.93 14.70 1.65
N THR A 50 8.07 13.77 2.08
CA THR A 50 7.44 13.77 3.41
C THR A 50 7.46 12.37 4.02
N PRO A 51 7.66 12.23 5.35
CA PRO A 51 7.78 10.93 6.00
C PRO A 51 6.43 10.33 6.40
N PHE A 52 5.37 10.53 5.61
CA PHE A 52 4.05 9.98 5.92
C PHE A 52 3.27 9.62 4.65
N GLY A 53 2.23 8.82 4.83
CA GLY A 53 1.27 8.44 3.82
C GLY A 53 0.25 7.45 4.36
N PRO A 54 -0.70 6.99 3.53
CA PRO A 54 -1.68 6.02 3.94
C PRO A 54 -1.04 4.67 4.22
N ALA A 55 -1.50 4.03 5.29
CA ALA A 55 -1.25 2.60 5.53
C ALA A 55 -2.13 1.75 4.61
N ALA A 56 -1.91 0.42 4.60
CA ALA A 56 -2.63 -0.55 3.77
C ALA A 56 -4.12 -0.69 4.15
N GLY A 57 -4.82 0.42 4.17
CA GLY A 57 -6.26 0.52 4.45
C GLY A 57 -7.12 0.55 3.17
N PRO A 58 -8.46 0.51 3.30
CA PRO A 58 -9.38 0.59 2.16
C PRO A 58 -9.20 1.84 1.31
N ASN A 59 -8.74 2.94 1.90
CA ASN A 59 -8.40 4.19 1.22
C ASN A 59 -7.18 4.07 0.28
N GLY A 60 -6.40 3.00 0.35
CA GLY A 60 -5.29 2.72 -0.56
C GLY A 60 -5.62 1.74 -1.69
N GLN A 61 -6.89 1.38 -1.90
CA GLN A 61 -7.29 0.40 -2.91
C GLN A 61 -7.44 0.97 -4.31
N LEU A 62 -7.84 2.24 -4.43
CA LEU A 62 -8.23 2.85 -5.69
C LEU A 62 -7.29 3.99 -6.05
N ALA A 63 -6.99 4.10 -7.34
CA ALA A 63 -6.07 5.11 -7.85
C ALA A 63 -6.49 6.55 -7.51
N GLN A 64 -7.79 6.89 -7.53
CA GLN A 64 -8.24 8.23 -7.16
C GLN A 64 -7.92 8.58 -5.70
N ASN A 65 -8.02 7.64 -4.78
CA ASN A 65 -7.71 7.88 -3.38
C ASN A 65 -6.21 8.07 -3.15
N ILE A 66 -5.38 7.31 -3.87
CA ILE A 66 -3.92 7.46 -3.85
C ILE A 66 -3.53 8.83 -4.41
N ILE A 67 -4.15 9.27 -5.51
CA ILE A 67 -3.92 10.60 -6.11
C ILE A 67 -4.34 11.70 -5.14
N ALA A 68 -5.51 11.58 -4.50
CA ALA A 68 -5.95 12.55 -3.49
C ALA A 68 -4.97 12.64 -2.30
N ALA A 69 -4.53 11.50 -1.78
CA ALA A 69 -3.55 11.46 -0.69
C ALA A 69 -2.21 12.09 -1.10
N TYR A 70 -1.75 11.86 -2.35
CA TYR A 70 -0.56 12.51 -2.88
C TYR A 70 -0.72 14.03 -2.94
N ALA A 71 -1.83 14.51 -3.47
CA ALA A 71 -2.14 15.93 -3.53
C ALA A 71 -2.16 16.58 -2.12
N ALA A 72 -2.63 15.85 -1.11
CA ALA A 72 -2.61 16.26 0.29
C ALA A 72 -1.22 16.19 0.95
N GLY A 73 -0.20 15.63 0.29
CA GLY A 73 1.18 15.61 0.77
C GLY A 73 1.73 14.24 1.16
N ALA A 74 1.00 13.17 0.98
CA ALA A 74 1.53 11.82 1.18
C ALA A 74 2.64 11.51 0.17
N ARG A 75 3.72 10.85 0.65
CA ARG A 75 4.86 10.45 -0.19
C ARG A 75 5.32 9.01 0.05
N PHE A 76 4.80 8.36 1.07
CA PHE A 76 4.98 6.91 1.29
C PHE A 76 3.62 6.24 1.26
N PHE A 77 3.40 5.36 0.29
CA PHE A 77 2.10 4.72 0.06
C PHE A 77 2.22 3.22 0.33
N GLU A 78 1.75 2.76 1.47
CA GLU A 78 1.52 1.34 1.65
C GLU A 78 0.17 1.00 1.03
N VAL A 79 0.21 0.40 -0.16
CA VAL A 79 -1.00 0.05 -0.90
C VAL A 79 -1.74 -1.11 -0.23
N LYS A 80 -3.04 -1.22 -0.45
CA LYS A 80 -3.87 -2.20 0.23
C LYS A 80 -3.39 -3.62 0.01
N THR A 81 -3.38 -4.39 1.08
CA THR A 81 -2.89 -5.78 1.13
C THR A 81 -3.55 -6.64 0.05
N VAL A 82 -2.71 -7.42 -0.63
CA VAL A 82 -3.11 -8.45 -1.59
C VAL A 82 -2.83 -9.82 -0.96
N GLN A 83 -3.76 -10.75 -1.15
CA GLN A 83 -3.63 -12.12 -0.66
C GLN A 83 -4.28 -13.13 -1.63
N LYS A 84 -4.14 -14.41 -1.31
CA LYS A 84 -4.72 -15.51 -2.10
C LYS A 84 -6.24 -15.40 -2.23
N MET A 85 -6.94 -15.05 -1.14
CA MET A 85 -8.36 -14.73 -1.16
C MET A 85 -8.54 -13.29 -1.61
N ASP A 86 -9.14 -13.08 -2.76
CA ASP A 86 -9.36 -11.74 -3.30
C ASP A 86 -10.80 -11.25 -3.14
N GLY A 87 -11.12 -10.11 -3.75
CA GLY A 87 -12.41 -9.47 -3.56
C GLY A 87 -13.63 -10.34 -3.86
N ALA A 88 -13.52 -11.34 -4.74
CA ALA A 88 -14.60 -12.28 -5.00
C ALA A 88 -14.81 -13.25 -3.83
N ASP A 89 -13.72 -13.76 -3.26
CA ASP A 89 -13.74 -14.65 -2.09
C ASP A 89 -14.22 -13.90 -0.85
N LEU A 90 -13.70 -12.68 -0.63
CA LEU A 90 -14.07 -11.83 0.50
C LEU A 90 -15.54 -11.41 0.48
N ALA A 91 -16.13 -11.21 -0.69
CA ALA A 91 -17.56 -10.87 -0.82
C ALA A 91 -18.49 -11.93 -0.24
N ALA A 92 -18.03 -13.18 -0.16
CA ALA A 92 -18.79 -14.26 0.47
C ALA A 92 -18.67 -14.27 2.00
N CYS A 93 -17.63 -13.64 2.55
CA CYS A 93 -17.29 -13.71 3.97
C CYS A 93 -17.66 -12.45 4.74
N VAL A 94 -17.53 -11.27 4.14
CA VAL A 94 -17.75 -9.98 4.80
C VAL A 94 -18.65 -9.05 3.97
N PRO A 95 -19.43 -8.17 4.62
CA PRO A 95 -20.19 -7.13 3.94
C PRO A 95 -19.27 -6.15 3.22
N ARG A 96 -19.71 -5.60 2.09
CA ARG A 96 -19.01 -4.54 1.36
C ARG A 96 -19.94 -3.37 1.04
N PRO A 97 -19.44 -2.14 0.98
CA PRO A 97 -18.06 -1.76 1.31
C PRO A 97 -17.74 -2.05 2.78
N CYS A 98 -16.48 -2.33 3.08
CA CYS A 98 -16.06 -2.71 4.43
C CYS A 98 -15.89 -1.53 5.39
N ILE A 99 -16.05 -0.31 4.92
CA ILE A 99 -16.10 0.90 5.74
C ILE A 99 -17.55 1.30 5.97
N LEU A 100 -17.97 1.32 7.23
CA LEU A 100 -19.25 1.86 7.65
C LEU A 100 -19.07 3.35 7.99
N ALA A 101 -19.05 4.20 6.96
CA ALA A 101 -18.72 5.61 7.11
C ALA A 101 -19.80 6.43 7.85
N ASN A 102 -21.03 5.95 7.90
CA ASN A 102 -22.12 6.54 8.66
C ASN A 102 -22.13 6.15 10.13
N ASP A 103 -21.27 5.25 10.52
CA ASP A 103 -21.02 4.83 11.89
C ASP A 103 -19.62 5.31 12.29
N GLU A 104 -18.76 4.49 12.81
CA GLU A 104 -17.43 4.91 13.28
C GLU A 104 -16.31 4.71 12.25
N GLY A 105 -16.65 4.45 10.99
CA GLY A 105 -15.67 4.18 9.94
C GLY A 105 -14.92 2.87 10.16
N TYR A 106 -15.57 1.91 10.80
CA TYR A 106 -14.94 0.62 11.11
C TYR A 106 -14.56 -0.15 9.87
N ASN A 107 -13.32 -0.59 9.81
CA ASN A 107 -12.78 -1.39 8.71
C ASN A 107 -12.84 -2.88 9.07
N GLN A 108 -13.68 -3.65 8.37
CA GLN A 108 -13.80 -5.10 8.51
C GLN A 108 -13.01 -5.89 7.46
N GLU A 109 -12.30 -5.19 6.60
CA GLU A 109 -11.67 -5.77 5.43
C GLU A 109 -10.19 -6.10 5.71
N TRP A 110 -9.77 -7.32 5.35
CA TRP A 110 -8.44 -7.85 5.62
C TRP A 110 -7.47 -7.71 4.43
N SER A 111 -8.01 -7.60 3.22
CA SER A 111 -7.25 -7.44 2.00
C SER A 111 -8.00 -6.57 1.00
N THR A 112 -7.51 -6.46 -0.23
CA THR A 112 -8.22 -5.70 -1.26
C THR A 112 -9.61 -6.27 -1.55
N GLU A 113 -10.59 -5.39 -1.72
CA GLU A 113 -11.94 -5.73 -2.19
C GLU A 113 -12.01 -5.94 -3.72
N LEU A 114 -10.93 -5.66 -4.41
CA LEU A 114 -10.75 -5.92 -5.83
C LEU A 114 -10.25 -7.34 -6.06
N THR A 115 -10.33 -7.84 -7.29
CA THR A 115 -9.50 -8.99 -7.66
C THR A 115 -8.03 -8.60 -7.65
N VAL A 116 -7.12 -9.56 -7.47
CA VAL A 116 -5.68 -9.26 -7.44
C VAL A 116 -5.18 -8.54 -8.69
N PRO A 117 -5.59 -8.95 -9.93
CA PRO A 117 -5.23 -8.19 -11.12
C PRO A 117 -5.76 -6.76 -11.12
N GLN A 118 -7.01 -6.54 -10.69
CA GLN A 118 -7.58 -5.19 -10.61
C GLN A 118 -6.84 -4.31 -9.59
N ALA A 119 -6.44 -4.88 -8.45
CA ALA A 119 -5.65 -4.16 -7.46
C ALA A 119 -4.29 -3.72 -8.04
N MET A 120 -3.59 -4.62 -8.74
CA MET A 120 -2.35 -4.29 -9.44
C MET A 120 -2.55 -3.17 -10.46
N ASP A 121 -3.62 -3.25 -11.25
CA ASP A 121 -3.94 -2.24 -12.25
C ASP A 121 -4.19 -0.87 -11.60
N GLU A 122 -4.90 -0.81 -10.46
CA GLU A 122 -5.14 0.44 -9.73
C GLU A 122 -3.84 1.07 -9.23
N TYR A 123 -2.92 0.27 -8.71
CA TYR A 123 -1.64 0.78 -8.21
C TYR A 123 -0.73 1.27 -9.36
N ILE A 124 -0.70 0.57 -10.47
CA ILE A 124 0.05 0.99 -11.67
C ILE A 124 -0.57 2.27 -12.26
N LYS A 125 -1.91 2.39 -12.32
CA LYS A 125 -2.59 3.63 -12.74
C LYS A 125 -2.21 4.80 -11.85
N ALA A 126 -2.25 4.60 -10.53
CA ALA A 126 -1.84 5.63 -9.58
C ALA A 126 -0.37 6.03 -9.79
N TRP A 127 0.54 5.06 -9.92
CA TRP A 127 1.95 5.32 -10.20
C TRP A 127 2.15 6.22 -11.42
N CYS A 128 1.57 5.84 -12.57
CA CYS A 128 1.68 6.60 -13.80
C CYS A 128 1.08 8.01 -13.68
N ALA A 129 -0.10 8.13 -13.04
CA ALA A 129 -0.75 9.41 -12.81
C ALA A 129 0.13 10.32 -11.94
N LEU A 130 0.65 9.83 -10.81
CA LEU A 130 1.46 10.64 -9.89
C LEU A 130 2.76 11.15 -10.55
N LYS A 131 3.42 10.34 -11.38
CA LYS A 131 4.61 10.77 -12.12
C LYS A 131 4.33 11.98 -13.01
N VAL A 132 3.20 11.98 -13.72
CA VAL A 132 2.85 13.10 -14.61
C VAL A 132 2.28 14.29 -13.84
N LEU A 133 1.40 14.05 -12.86
CA LEU A 133 0.81 15.15 -12.08
C LEU A 133 1.85 15.91 -11.26
N SER A 134 2.83 15.20 -10.68
CA SER A 134 3.93 15.84 -9.96
C SER A 134 4.71 16.79 -10.88
N LYS A 135 5.01 16.37 -12.10
CA LYS A 135 5.74 17.17 -13.08
C LYS A 135 4.91 18.32 -13.62
N VAL A 136 3.68 18.05 -14.08
CA VAL A 136 2.85 19.03 -14.79
C VAL A 136 2.28 20.07 -13.85
N TYR A 137 1.83 19.69 -12.67
CA TYR A 137 1.23 20.60 -11.69
C TYR A 137 2.21 21.05 -10.59
N GLY A 138 3.43 20.51 -10.59
CA GLY A 138 4.45 20.93 -9.64
C GLY A 138 4.15 20.53 -8.19
N PHE A 139 3.39 19.45 -7.97
CA PHE A 139 3.08 18.97 -6.61
C PHE A 139 4.30 18.41 -5.88
N GLY A 140 5.33 18.03 -6.62
CA GLY A 140 6.57 17.47 -6.07
C GLY A 140 7.49 16.97 -7.15
N ASP A 141 8.58 16.34 -6.72
CA ASP A 141 9.49 15.64 -7.61
C ASP A 141 8.84 14.31 -8.06
N PRO A 142 8.85 13.99 -9.36
CA PRO A 142 8.37 12.69 -9.85
C PRO A 142 9.02 11.48 -9.17
N ASP A 143 10.23 11.62 -8.62
CA ASP A 143 10.92 10.58 -7.88
C ASP A 143 10.95 10.83 -6.36
N GLY A 144 10.10 11.71 -5.87
CA GLY A 144 9.99 12.11 -4.47
C GLY A 144 8.97 11.31 -3.64
N PHE A 145 8.48 10.18 -4.13
CA PHE A 145 7.53 9.31 -3.44
C PHE A 145 7.81 7.83 -3.70
N VAL A 146 7.33 6.98 -2.81
CA VAL A 146 7.54 5.53 -2.83
C VAL A 146 6.21 4.81 -2.66
N PHE A 147 6.02 3.74 -3.43
CA PHE A 147 4.98 2.75 -3.20
C PHE A 147 5.59 1.54 -2.50
N ASN A 148 4.91 1.07 -1.47
CA ASN A 148 5.23 -0.13 -0.72
C ASN A 148 4.09 -1.14 -0.88
N MET A 149 4.40 -2.32 -1.39
CA MET A 149 3.42 -3.40 -1.48
C MET A 149 3.01 -3.89 -0.09
N SER A 150 1.85 -4.50 0.02
CA SER A 150 1.46 -5.25 1.20
C SER A 150 0.88 -6.59 0.77
N VAL A 151 1.41 -7.66 1.33
CA VAL A 151 0.97 -9.03 1.05
C VAL A 151 0.66 -9.76 2.34
N GLY A 152 -0.34 -10.64 2.30
CA GLY A 152 -0.75 -11.45 3.43
C GLY A 152 -1.02 -12.89 3.02
N TYR A 153 -1.40 -13.73 3.97
CA TYR A 153 -1.62 -15.17 3.88
C TYR A 153 -0.39 -15.99 4.30
N ASP A 154 -0.42 -17.31 4.06
CA ASP A 154 0.74 -18.20 4.30
C ASP A 154 1.76 -18.12 3.15
N LEU A 155 2.93 -18.69 3.36
CA LEU A 155 4.01 -18.70 2.38
C LEU A 155 3.59 -19.34 1.04
N GLU A 156 2.84 -20.43 1.09
CA GLU A 156 2.37 -21.12 -0.12
C GLU A 156 1.39 -20.25 -0.92
N GLY A 157 0.52 -19.51 -0.22
CA GLY A 157 -0.39 -18.56 -0.84
C GLY A 157 0.34 -17.39 -1.49
N ILE A 158 1.39 -16.88 -0.84
CA ILE A 158 2.23 -15.79 -1.37
C ILE A 158 3.06 -16.28 -2.57
N LYS A 159 3.59 -17.49 -2.54
CA LYS A 159 4.27 -18.14 -3.67
C LYS A 159 3.33 -18.56 -4.80
N GLY A 160 2.03 -18.65 -4.52
CA GLY A 160 1.02 -19.01 -5.51
C GLY A 160 0.97 -18.03 -6.68
N GLU A 161 0.62 -18.51 -7.87
CA GLU A 161 0.65 -17.75 -9.12
C GLU A 161 -0.02 -16.38 -9.02
N LYS A 162 -1.18 -16.30 -8.35
CA LYS A 162 -1.97 -15.06 -8.22
C LYS A 162 -1.17 -13.95 -7.52
N VAL A 163 -0.63 -14.22 -6.33
CA VAL A 163 0.11 -13.21 -5.55
C VAL A 163 1.51 -13.00 -6.11
N ASN A 164 2.15 -14.06 -6.58
CA ASN A 164 3.48 -13.95 -7.20
C ASN A 164 3.46 -13.10 -8.47
N THR A 165 2.44 -13.25 -9.32
CA THR A 165 2.26 -12.39 -10.51
C THR A 165 2.07 -10.93 -10.14
N TYR A 166 1.34 -10.64 -9.07
CA TYR A 166 1.20 -9.29 -8.54
C TYR A 166 2.54 -8.72 -8.09
N ILE A 167 3.31 -9.46 -7.30
CA ILE A 167 4.63 -9.01 -6.82
C ILE A 167 5.54 -8.69 -8.02
N ASP A 168 5.64 -9.61 -8.98
CA ASP A 168 6.49 -9.44 -10.16
C ASP A 168 6.05 -8.26 -11.04
N GLY A 169 4.72 -8.08 -11.21
CA GLY A 169 4.16 -6.95 -11.95
C GLY A 169 4.39 -5.59 -11.27
N MET A 170 4.40 -5.54 -9.95
CA MET A 170 4.74 -4.32 -9.21
C MET A 170 6.25 -4.04 -9.22
N MET A 171 7.08 -5.06 -9.27
CA MET A 171 8.54 -4.91 -9.43
C MET A 171 8.92 -4.50 -10.84
N ASP A 172 8.17 -4.95 -11.85
CA ASP A 172 8.35 -4.57 -13.26
C ASP A 172 7.03 -4.60 -14.03
N ALA A 173 6.39 -3.46 -14.13
CA ALA A 173 5.11 -3.29 -14.84
C ALA A 173 5.25 -3.25 -16.38
N SER A 174 6.47 -3.33 -16.93
CA SER A 174 6.71 -3.15 -18.38
C SER A 174 5.93 -4.13 -19.27
N ARG A 175 5.56 -5.29 -18.72
CA ARG A 175 4.82 -6.33 -19.44
C ARG A 175 3.33 -6.33 -19.14
N THR A 176 2.85 -5.44 -18.27
CA THR A 176 1.42 -5.33 -17.95
C THR A 176 0.71 -4.50 -19.02
N ALA A 177 -0.48 -4.92 -19.41
CA ALA A 177 -1.27 -4.18 -20.40
C ALA A 177 -1.62 -2.76 -19.89
N ILE A 178 -1.93 -2.63 -18.60
CA ILE A 178 -2.31 -1.36 -18.00
C ILE A 178 -1.19 -0.32 -18.03
N PHE A 179 0.08 -0.72 -17.88
CA PHE A 179 1.20 0.23 -17.94
C PHE A 179 1.33 0.85 -19.33
N GLY A 180 1.16 0.02 -20.39
CA GLY A 180 1.11 0.49 -21.76
C GLY A 180 -0.08 1.42 -22.01
N GLU A 181 -1.29 1.03 -21.58
CA GLU A 181 -2.50 1.85 -21.68
C GLU A 181 -2.32 3.21 -21.00
N CYS A 182 -1.80 3.22 -19.78
CA CYS A 182 -1.55 4.46 -19.04
C CYS A 182 -0.62 5.40 -19.82
N LYS A 183 0.47 4.90 -20.38
CA LYS A 183 1.40 5.73 -21.15
C LYS A 183 0.75 6.32 -22.40
N GLU A 184 -0.03 5.55 -23.15
CA GLU A 184 -0.72 6.06 -24.34
C GLU A 184 -1.77 7.13 -23.98
N VAL A 185 -2.56 6.90 -22.94
CA VAL A 185 -3.52 7.89 -22.44
C VAL A 185 -2.81 9.18 -21.99
N LEU A 186 -1.71 9.05 -21.25
CA LEU A 186 -0.96 10.22 -20.80
C LEU A 186 -0.34 11.00 -21.94
N LYS A 187 0.17 10.35 -22.99
CA LYS A 187 0.69 11.02 -24.19
C LYS A 187 -0.42 11.77 -24.96
N GLU A 188 -1.61 11.20 -25.01
CA GLU A 188 -2.77 11.87 -25.61
C GLU A 188 -3.15 13.14 -24.83
N LEU A 189 -3.17 13.06 -23.49
CA LEU A 189 -3.57 14.19 -22.63
C LEU A 189 -2.46 15.23 -22.42
N PHE A 190 -1.20 14.83 -22.48
CA PHE A 190 -0.02 15.66 -22.24
C PHE A 190 1.04 15.46 -23.34
N PRO A 191 0.73 15.80 -24.60
CA PRO A 191 1.63 15.51 -25.73
C PRO A 191 3.00 16.18 -25.63
N GLN A 192 3.09 17.32 -24.92
CA GLN A 192 4.36 18.02 -24.65
C GLN A 192 5.28 17.26 -23.68
N GLU A 193 4.75 16.28 -22.93
CA GLU A 193 5.50 15.48 -21.95
C GLU A 193 5.83 14.08 -22.48
N THR A 194 5.67 13.79 -23.76
CA THR A 194 5.86 12.46 -24.36
C THR A 194 7.18 11.82 -23.96
N ALA A 195 8.31 12.54 -24.05
CA ALA A 195 9.62 12.02 -23.70
C ALA A 195 9.72 11.64 -22.20
N PHE A 196 9.13 12.43 -21.32
CA PHE A 196 9.06 12.13 -19.89
C PHE A 196 8.18 10.90 -19.63
N ILE A 197 7.01 10.84 -20.27
CA ILE A 197 6.08 9.70 -20.14
C ILE A 197 6.74 8.40 -20.61
N ASP A 198 7.49 8.44 -21.71
CA ASP A 198 8.23 7.26 -22.19
C ASP A 198 9.32 6.81 -21.21
N ALA A 199 9.88 7.73 -20.46
CA ALA A 199 10.91 7.47 -19.47
C ALA A 199 10.35 7.05 -18.08
N ILE A 200 9.01 7.03 -17.87
CA ILE A 200 8.44 6.57 -16.60
C ILE A 200 8.91 5.15 -16.30
N SER A 201 9.52 4.97 -15.13
CA SER A 201 10.04 3.68 -14.69
C SER A 201 8.89 2.67 -14.53
N PRO A 202 9.02 1.46 -15.08
CA PRO A 202 8.07 0.38 -14.84
C PRO A 202 8.19 -0.20 -13.43
N ARG A 203 9.22 0.14 -12.66
CA ARG A 203 9.40 -0.32 -11.29
C ARG A 203 8.52 0.50 -10.36
N VAL A 204 7.36 -0.06 -10.02
CA VAL A 204 6.36 0.58 -9.16
C VAL A 204 6.74 0.47 -7.69
N SER A 205 7.31 -0.66 -7.27
CA SER A 205 7.72 -0.86 -5.88
C SER A 205 9.02 -1.65 -5.76
N ARG A 206 9.80 -1.34 -4.70
CA ARG A 206 11.01 -2.07 -4.27
C ARG A 206 10.85 -2.66 -2.87
N SER A 207 9.70 -2.49 -2.26
CA SER A 207 9.49 -2.88 -0.87
C SER A 207 8.12 -3.51 -0.67
N VAL A 208 8.00 -4.27 0.40
CA VAL A 208 6.79 -5.02 0.72
C VAL A 208 6.60 -5.13 2.22
N THR A 209 5.36 -5.04 2.69
CA THR A 209 4.97 -5.36 4.06
C THR A 209 4.41 -6.79 4.11
N VAL A 210 4.95 -7.62 5.00
CA VAL A 210 4.32 -8.88 5.42
C VAL A 210 3.20 -8.53 6.39
N SER A 211 1.96 -8.66 5.93
CA SER A 211 0.74 -8.36 6.69
C SER A 211 0.04 -9.67 7.06
N THR A 212 0.53 -10.32 8.11
CA THR A 212 -0.04 -11.58 8.60
C THR A 212 -1.26 -11.33 9.48
N LEU A 213 -2.13 -12.33 9.55
CA LEU A 213 -3.26 -12.33 10.47
C LEU A 213 -2.81 -12.55 11.93
N HIS A 214 -3.71 -12.27 12.89
CA HIS A 214 -3.56 -12.68 14.28
C HIS A 214 -3.35 -14.19 14.37
N GLY A 215 -2.46 -14.61 15.27
CA GLY A 215 -2.13 -16.03 15.47
C GLY A 215 -1.20 -16.66 14.42
N CYS A 216 -0.63 -15.86 13.50
CA CYS A 216 0.39 -16.39 12.58
C CYS A 216 1.66 -16.76 13.37
N PRO A 217 2.15 -18.02 13.26
CA PRO A 217 3.34 -18.45 13.99
C PRO A 217 4.59 -17.65 13.61
N PRO A 218 5.49 -17.36 14.57
CA PRO A 218 6.72 -16.60 14.30
C PRO A 218 7.60 -17.20 13.20
N ASP A 219 7.71 -18.52 13.13
CA ASP A 219 8.50 -19.22 12.10
C ASP A 219 7.89 -19.05 10.71
N GLU A 220 6.57 -18.98 10.58
CA GLU A 220 5.92 -18.71 9.31
C GLU A 220 6.15 -17.26 8.86
N ILE A 221 6.07 -16.30 9.78
CA ILE A 221 6.40 -14.90 9.50
C ILE A 221 7.84 -14.78 8.99
N GLU A 222 8.77 -15.43 9.67
CA GLU A 222 10.20 -15.45 9.30
C GLU A 222 10.44 -16.09 7.92
N ARG A 223 9.75 -17.20 7.62
CA ARG A 223 9.83 -17.86 6.30
C ARG A 223 9.32 -16.99 5.17
N ILE A 224 8.19 -16.30 5.39
CA ILE A 224 7.62 -15.36 4.41
C ILE A 224 8.59 -14.20 4.17
N ALA A 225 9.04 -13.55 5.23
CA ALA A 225 9.95 -12.42 5.13
C ALA A 225 11.29 -12.83 4.46
N SER A 226 11.83 -14.00 4.83
CA SER A 226 13.04 -14.54 4.21
C SER A 226 12.89 -14.78 2.71
N TYR A 227 11.75 -15.31 2.27
CA TYR A 227 11.43 -15.48 0.85
C TYR A 227 11.42 -14.14 0.11
N LEU A 228 10.76 -13.12 0.67
CA LEU A 228 10.66 -11.80 0.04
C LEU A 228 12.02 -11.10 -0.03
N ILE A 229 12.87 -11.26 0.97
CA ILE A 229 14.22 -10.73 1.01
C ILE A 229 15.13 -11.48 0.04
N SER A 230 15.24 -12.81 0.16
CA SER A 230 16.28 -13.59 -0.53
C SER A 230 15.93 -13.94 -1.97
N GLU A 231 14.66 -14.28 -2.26
CA GLU A 231 14.24 -14.72 -3.58
C GLU A 231 13.65 -13.58 -4.42
N LYS A 232 12.94 -12.63 -3.78
CA LYS A 232 12.35 -11.46 -4.49
C LYS A 232 13.23 -10.21 -4.44
N HIS A 233 14.27 -10.17 -3.60
CA HIS A 233 15.14 -9.00 -3.42
C HIS A 233 14.35 -7.72 -3.11
N LEU A 234 13.43 -7.81 -2.14
CA LEU A 234 12.58 -6.70 -1.70
C LEU A 234 12.97 -6.27 -0.29
N HIS A 235 13.07 -4.96 -0.07
CA HIS A 235 13.07 -4.40 1.27
C HIS A 235 11.77 -4.80 1.96
N THR A 236 11.85 -5.44 3.12
CA THR A 236 10.70 -6.11 3.72
C THR A 236 10.39 -5.56 5.09
N PHE A 237 9.16 -5.08 5.28
CA PHE A 237 8.59 -4.77 6.58
C PHE A 237 7.85 -5.98 7.13
N VAL A 238 7.89 -6.16 8.44
CA VAL A 238 7.00 -7.09 9.14
C VAL A 238 6.01 -6.27 9.95
N LYS A 239 4.73 -6.37 9.61
CA LYS A 239 3.67 -5.73 10.39
C LYS A 239 3.49 -6.49 11.71
N CYS A 240 3.67 -5.77 12.82
CA CYS A 240 3.43 -6.30 14.15
C CYS A 240 2.11 -5.76 14.69
N ASN A 241 1.33 -6.63 15.34
CA ASN A 241 0.12 -6.21 16.02
C ASN A 241 0.47 -5.49 17.34
N PRO A 242 -0.38 -4.57 17.84
CA PRO A 242 -0.17 -3.91 19.14
C PRO A 242 -0.05 -4.88 20.32
N THR A 243 -0.58 -6.09 20.17
CA THR A 243 -0.49 -7.21 21.10
C THR A 243 0.95 -7.63 21.44
N ILE A 244 1.92 -7.34 20.56
CA ILE A 244 3.36 -7.60 20.77
C ILE A 244 3.91 -6.96 22.05
N LEU A 245 3.28 -5.88 22.53
CA LEU A 245 3.67 -5.19 23.76
C LEU A 245 3.22 -5.93 25.03
N GLY A 246 2.40 -6.96 24.89
CA GLY A 246 1.81 -7.75 25.95
C GLY A 246 0.60 -7.10 26.63
N TYR A 247 -0.32 -7.93 27.13
CA TYR A 247 -1.58 -7.50 27.72
C TYR A 247 -1.40 -6.48 28.87
N GLN A 248 -0.47 -6.74 29.78
CA GLN A 248 -0.25 -5.88 30.95
C GLN A 248 0.21 -4.46 30.56
N THR A 249 0.99 -4.36 29.48
CA THR A 249 1.42 -3.04 28.97
C THR A 249 0.26 -2.31 28.31
N ALA A 250 -0.52 -3.00 27.46
CA ALA A 250 -1.69 -2.42 26.82
C ALA A 250 -2.72 -1.96 27.85
N ARG A 251 -3.02 -2.79 28.86
CA ARG A 251 -3.97 -2.46 29.94
C ARG A 251 -3.55 -1.23 30.71
N ARG A 252 -2.30 -1.20 31.20
CA ARG A 252 -1.79 -0.04 31.95
C ARG A 252 -1.81 1.25 31.11
N THR A 253 -1.49 1.13 29.83
CA THR A 253 -1.50 2.30 28.92
C THR A 253 -2.91 2.86 28.78
N LEU A 254 -3.88 2.01 28.48
CA LEU A 254 -5.28 2.42 28.34
C LEU A 254 -5.84 3.00 29.65
N ASP A 255 -5.56 2.38 30.79
CA ASP A 255 -5.97 2.88 32.09
C ASP A 255 -5.40 4.28 32.38
N SER A 256 -4.11 4.48 32.07
CA SER A 256 -3.45 5.78 32.25
C SER A 256 -4.02 6.89 31.36
N MET A 257 -4.66 6.52 30.24
CA MET A 257 -5.32 7.43 29.31
C MET A 257 -6.81 7.67 29.66
N GLY A 258 -7.34 7.03 30.71
CA GLY A 258 -8.73 7.13 31.11
C GLY A 258 -9.70 6.17 30.41
N TYR A 259 -9.16 5.13 29.74
CA TYR A 259 -9.94 4.10 29.07
C TYR A 259 -10.08 2.81 29.89
N ASP A 260 -10.16 2.95 31.22
CA ASP A 260 -10.32 1.84 32.17
C ASP A 260 -11.65 1.08 32.01
N TYR A 261 -12.63 1.71 31.38
CA TYR A 261 -13.95 1.11 31.07
C TYR A 261 -13.90 0.13 29.87
N ILE A 262 -12.83 0.14 29.04
CA ILE A 262 -12.70 -0.78 27.93
C ILE A 262 -12.32 -2.17 28.46
N VAL A 263 -13.14 -3.17 28.14
CA VAL A 263 -12.92 -4.56 28.54
C VAL A 263 -12.36 -5.34 27.38
N PHE A 264 -11.22 -5.99 27.58
CA PHE A 264 -10.60 -6.96 26.68
C PHE A 264 -9.80 -7.98 27.49
N ASP A 265 -9.56 -9.15 26.92
CA ASP A 265 -8.87 -10.27 27.58
C ASP A 265 -7.46 -10.51 27.04
N GLU A 266 -6.76 -11.48 27.61
CA GLU A 266 -5.39 -11.82 27.24
C GLU A 266 -5.30 -12.77 26.04
N HIS A 267 -6.39 -13.31 25.53
CA HIS A 267 -6.39 -14.43 24.59
C HIS A 267 -5.56 -14.10 23.33
N HIS A 268 -5.93 -13.02 22.62
CA HIS A 268 -5.22 -12.62 21.40
C HIS A 268 -3.79 -12.12 21.66
N PHE A 269 -3.51 -11.59 22.86
CA PHE A 269 -2.14 -11.22 23.24
C PHE A 269 -1.23 -12.42 23.36
N ASN A 270 -1.76 -13.58 23.77
CA ASN A 270 -0.98 -14.80 23.95
C ASN A 270 -0.82 -15.61 22.65
N GLU A 271 -1.71 -15.40 21.67
CA GLU A 271 -1.66 -16.10 20.38
C GLU A 271 -0.80 -15.40 19.33
N ASP A 272 -0.67 -14.07 19.42
CA ASP A 272 0.11 -13.26 18.49
C ASP A 272 1.62 -13.36 18.75
N LEU A 273 2.40 -12.86 17.78
CA LEU A 273 3.86 -12.72 17.88
C LEU A 273 4.27 -12.05 19.19
N GLN A 274 5.05 -12.73 20.00
CA GLN A 274 5.56 -12.22 21.26
C GLN A 274 6.86 -11.45 21.07
N TRP A 275 7.11 -10.44 21.92
CA TRP A 275 8.34 -9.66 21.87
C TRP A 275 9.62 -10.50 21.96
N ALA A 276 9.59 -11.54 22.81
CA ALA A 276 10.73 -12.44 22.99
C ALA A 276 11.08 -13.25 21.73
N ASP A 277 10.10 -13.55 20.88
CA ASP A 277 10.31 -14.24 19.61
C ASP A 277 10.62 -13.24 18.47
N ALA A 278 10.00 -12.08 18.52
CA ALA A 278 10.12 -11.05 17.47
C ALA A 278 11.55 -10.50 17.37
N VAL A 279 12.18 -10.14 18.49
CA VAL A 279 13.50 -9.51 18.48
C VAL A 279 14.56 -10.40 17.83
N PRO A 280 14.75 -11.67 18.25
CA PRO A 280 15.70 -12.55 17.58
C PRO A 280 15.37 -12.83 16.12
N MET A 281 14.08 -12.89 15.75
CA MET A 281 13.63 -13.02 14.37
C MET A 281 14.07 -11.82 13.53
N PHE A 282 13.85 -10.60 14.03
CA PHE A 282 14.25 -9.39 13.31
C PHE A 282 15.76 -9.29 13.15
N GLU A 283 16.55 -9.69 14.14
CA GLU A 283 18.01 -9.75 14.03
C GLU A 283 18.46 -10.70 12.92
N ARG A 284 17.83 -11.88 12.80
CA ARG A 284 18.13 -12.83 11.70
C ARG A 284 17.70 -12.27 10.34
N LEU A 285 16.52 -11.68 10.26
CA LEU A 285 16.02 -11.08 9.01
C LEU A 285 16.88 -9.89 8.57
N GLN A 286 17.35 -9.06 9.51
CA GLN A 286 18.26 -7.96 9.19
C GLN A 286 19.59 -8.50 8.65
N ALA A 287 20.18 -9.51 9.29
CA ALA A 287 21.40 -10.13 8.81
C ALA A 287 21.22 -10.74 7.40
N LEU A 288 20.06 -11.33 7.13
CA LEU A 288 19.73 -11.83 5.80
C LEU A 288 19.62 -10.70 4.78
N ALA A 289 18.92 -9.62 5.11
CA ALA A 289 18.78 -8.45 4.24
C ALA A 289 20.15 -7.84 3.91
N ASP A 290 20.99 -7.63 4.93
CA ASP A 290 22.36 -7.13 4.75
C ASP A 290 23.18 -8.03 3.81
N SER A 291 23.04 -9.35 3.92
CA SER A 291 23.72 -10.32 3.03
C SER A 291 23.23 -10.25 1.58
N CYS A 292 21.99 -9.79 1.36
CA CYS A 292 21.37 -9.58 0.06
C CYS A 292 21.60 -8.16 -0.50
N GLY A 293 22.23 -7.28 0.27
CA GLY A 293 22.48 -5.89 -0.13
C GLY A 293 21.22 -4.99 -0.07
N LEU A 294 20.31 -5.31 0.86
CA LEU A 294 19.05 -4.59 1.09
C LEU A 294 19.08 -3.79 2.39
#